data_89340605972561c8b7604abef548e467
#
_entry.id   89340605972561c8b7604abef548e467
#
_cell.length_a   1.000
_cell.length_b   1.000
_cell.length_c   1.000
_cell.angle_alpha   90.00
_cell.angle_beta   90.00
_cell.angle_gamma   90.00
#
_symmetry.space_group_name_H-M   'P 1'
#
loop_
_entity.id
_entity.type
_entity.pdbx_description
1 polymer ?
#
loop_
_entity_poly.entity_id
_entity_poly.type
_entity_poly.pdbx_seq_one_letter_code
_entity_poly.pdbx_strand_id
1 'polypeptide(L)'
;ASGRWSLATQIEQARTDPQVATRLALAKGLEQLKLHLKRQPNDAEAWAQLGEVELSRGQPEAAAAAYARATALVPDRGQWWAAEGEALAMAQSQDLRGAPSARFERALTLAPDDPKALFYGGLAAAQAGDYATAAARWRRLKQRDDLPAAVAKVIASGLAEWRGEVDGLDAPSALPAPPPPAAAQSVLTVRLSLAET
;
A
#
# COMPACT_ATOMS: atom_id res chain seq x y z
N ALA A 1 16.10 33.72 5.54
CA ALA A 1 17.36 33.13 6.02
C ALA A 1 17.04 31.77 6.62
N SER A 2 17.11 30.71 5.81
CA SER A 2 16.93 29.33 6.24
C SER A 2 18.21 28.91 7.00
N GLY A 3 18.14 28.92 8.33
CA GLY A 3 19.19 28.45 9.19
C GLY A 3 19.51 26.99 8.92
N ARG A 4 20.61 26.73 8.25
CA ARG A 4 21.23 25.41 8.23
C ARG A 4 21.78 25.14 9.63
N TRP A 5 21.00 24.44 10.42
CA TRP A 5 21.48 23.92 11.70
C TRP A 5 22.68 23.01 11.43
N SER A 6 23.78 23.23 12.12
CA SER A 6 24.94 22.34 11.98
C SER A 6 24.56 20.92 12.43
N LEU A 7 25.25 19.91 11.88
CA LEU A 7 25.06 18.51 12.30
C LEU A 7 25.25 18.34 13.81
N ALA A 8 26.18 19.06 14.41
CA ALA A 8 26.41 19.07 15.85
C ALA A 8 25.21 19.58 16.64
N THR A 9 24.52 20.62 16.16
CA THR A 9 23.30 21.15 16.80
C THR A 9 22.15 20.17 16.70
N GLN A 10 22.02 19.46 15.58
CA GLN A 10 20.99 18.42 15.41
C GLN A 10 21.23 17.21 16.32
N ILE A 11 22.49 16.81 16.51
CA ILE A 11 22.86 15.71 17.43
C ILE A 11 22.56 16.11 18.87
N GLU A 12 22.86 17.35 19.27
CA GLU A 12 22.57 17.81 20.63
C GLU A 12 21.07 17.93 20.88
N GLN A 13 20.29 18.39 19.91
CA GLN A 13 18.83 18.39 20.00
C GLN A 13 18.25 16.99 20.06
N ALA A 14 18.82 16.02 19.33
CA ALA A 14 18.37 14.61 19.38
C ALA A 14 18.58 13.96 20.76
N ARG A 15 19.50 14.48 21.59
CA ARG A 15 19.69 14.02 22.97
C ARG A 15 18.57 14.47 23.91
N THR A 16 17.93 15.58 23.61
CA THR A 16 16.91 16.22 24.46
C THR A 16 15.50 16.09 23.94
N ASP A 17 15.34 15.85 22.61
CA ASP A 17 14.03 15.72 21.95
C ASP A 17 13.90 14.36 21.25
N PRO A 18 13.07 13.44 21.77
CA PRO A 18 12.83 12.13 21.16
C PRO A 18 12.31 12.20 19.72
N GLN A 19 11.58 13.25 19.35
CA GLN A 19 11.09 13.41 17.98
C GLN A 19 12.23 13.73 17.01
N VAL A 20 13.19 14.54 17.42
CA VAL A 20 14.40 14.86 16.65
C VAL A 20 15.26 13.61 16.52
N ALA A 21 15.43 12.85 17.60
CA ALA A 21 16.16 11.57 17.59
C ALA A 21 15.56 10.58 16.58
N THR A 22 14.26 10.38 16.62
CA THR A 22 13.55 9.49 15.68
C THR A 22 13.70 9.93 14.23
N ARG A 23 13.55 11.23 13.97
CA ARG A 23 13.72 11.79 12.62
C ARG A 23 15.12 11.61 12.08
N LEU A 24 16.14 11.81 12.92
CA LEU A 24 17.54 11.60 12.55
C LEU A 24 17.86 10.13 12.30
N ALA A 25 17.32 9.21 13.11
CA ALA A 25 17.46 7.78 12.93
C ALA A 25 16.82 7.30 11.61
N LEU A 26 15.63 7.78 11.28
CA LEU A 26 14.94 7.49 10.02
C LEU A 26 15.76 8.01 8.81
N ALA A 27 16.29 9.23 8.90
CA ALA A 27 17.13 9.79 7.84
C ALA A 27 18.39 8.96 7.61
N LYS A 28 19.06 8.53 8.69
CA LYS A 28 20.24 7.66 8.63
C LYS A 28 19.91 6.29 8.04
N GLY A 29 18.81 5.69 8.46
CA GLY A 29 18.34 4.40 7.92
C GLY A 29 18.07 4.48 6.42
N LEU A 30 17.43 5.55 5.96
CA LEU A 30 17.17 5.78 4.53
C LEU A 30 18.45 5.89 3.72
N GLU A 31 19.45 6.65 4.21
CA GLU A 31 20.74 6.76 3.52
C GLU A 31 21.49 5.43 3.46
N GLN A 32 21.44 4.62 4.52
CA GLN A 32 22.01 3.28 4.54
C GLN A 32 21.31 2.37 3.52
N LEU A 33 19.98 2.41 3.46
CA LEU A 33 19.19 1.65 2.49
C LEU A 33 19.51 2.04 1.05
N LYS A 34 19.61 3.34 0.76
CA LYS A 34 20.02 3.85 -0.56
C LYS A 34 21.45 3.42 -0.92
N LEU A 35 22.37 3.41 0.05
CA LEU A 35 23.72 2.93 -0.17
C LEU A 35 23.77 1.42 -0.40
N HIS A 36 22.96 0.65 0.31
CA HIS A 36 22.78 -0.79 0.07
C HIS A 36 22.31 -1.05 -1.36
N LEU A 37 21.26 -0.37 -1.81
CA LEU A 37 20.71 -0.51 -3.16
C LEU A 37 21.69 -0.09 -4.28
N LYS A 38 22.60 0.85 -4.02
CA LYS A 38 23.69 1.15 -4.96
C LYS A 38 24.67 -0.03 -5.12
N ARG A 39 24.87 -0.83 -4.07
CA ARG A 39 25.76 -2.00 -4.10
C ARG A 39 25.04 -3.26 -4.58
N GLN A 40 23.76 -3.37 -4.28
CA GLN A 40 22.90 -4.50 -4.57
C GLN A 40 21.61 -4.04 -5.27
N PRO A 41 21.68 -3.62 -6.54
CA PRO A 41 20.55 -3.03 -7.27
C PRO A 41 19.44 -4.04 -7.59
N ASN A 42 19.70 -5.33 -7.43
CA ASN A 42 18.72 -6.40 -7.67
C ASN A 42 18.08 -6.94 -6.37
N ASP A 43 18.27 -6.27 -5.25
CA ASP A 43 17.60 -6.60 -3.99
C ASP A 43 16.18 -6.04 -4.01
N ALA A 44 15.22 -6.88 -4.44
CA ALA A 44 13.82 -6.50 -4.56
C ALA A 44 13.17 -6.14 -3.22
N GLU A 45 13.55 -6.84 -2.15
CA GLU A 45 13.06 -6.58 -0.79
C GLU A 45 13.51 -5.20 -0.30
N ALA A 46 14.78 -4.86 -0.53
CA ALA A 46 15.31 -3.54 -0.19
C ALA A 46 14.63 -2.41 -1.01
N TRP A 47 14.26 -2.66 -2.26
CA TRP A 47 13.46 -1.72 -3.04
C TRP A 47 12.06 -1.54 -2.47
N ALA A 48 11.38 -2.62 -2.05
CA ALA A 48 10.07 -2.54 -1.41
C ALA A 48 10.14 -1.78 -0.07
N GLN A 49 11.17 -2.03 0.74
CA GLN A 49 11.42 -1.27 1.98
C GLN A 49 11.66 0.22 1.70
N LEU A 50 12.38 0.56 0.64
CA LEU A 50 12.56 1.96 0.23
C LEU A 50 11.21 2.60 -0.12
N GLY A 51 10.34 1.87 -0.83
CA GLY A 51 8.99 2.32 -1.15
C GLY A 51 8.17 2.63 0.11
N GLU A 52 8.19 1.74 1.10
CA GLU A 52 7.50 1.93 2.37
C GLU A 52 8.02 3.15 3.15
N VAL A 53 9.33 3.30 3.24
CA VAL A 53 9.96 4.47 3.89
C VAL A 53 9.59 5.77 3.18
N GLU A 54 9.64 5.81 1.85
CA GLU A 54 9.30 7.03 1.09
C GLU A 54 7.80 7.37 1.21
N LEU A 55 6.88 6.36 1.26
CA LEU A 55 5.47 6.60 1.57
C LEU A 55 5.28 7.23 2.95
N SER A 56 5.92 6.68 3.97
CA SER A 56 5.84 7.20 5.35
C SER A 56 6.38 8.62 5.50
N ARG A 57 7.25 9.04 4.57
CA ARG A 57 7.79 10.40 4.47
C ARG A 57 6.93 11.36 3.64
N GLY A 58 5.81 10.87 3.11
CA GLY A 58 4.96 11.66 2.22
C GLY A 58 5.60 11.95 0.86
N GLN A 59 6.40 11.01 0.34
CA GLN A 59 7.06 11.07 -0.97
C GLN A 59 6.49 9.98 -1.90
N PRO A 60 5.23 10.10 -2.33
CA PRO A 60 4.55 9.03 -3.05
C PRO A 60 5.16 8.73 -4.42
N GLU A 61 5.72 9.73 -5.12
CA GLU A 61 6.38 9.50 -6.41
C GLU A 61 7.64 8.66 -6.25
N ALA A 62 8.45 8.95 -5.22
CA ALA A 62 9.65 8.18 -4.91
C ALA A 62 9.29 6.76 -4.47
N ALA A 63 8.22 6.61 -3.70
CA ALA A 63 7.70 5.32 -3.28
C ALA A 63 7.23 4.48 -4.47
N ALA A 64 6.44 5.06 -5.38
CA ALA A 64 5.98 4.37 -6.59
C ALA A 64 7.17 3.89 -7.44
N ALA A 65 8.19 4.73 -7.61
CA ALA A 65 9.40 4.35 -8.35
C ALA A 65 10.15 3.18 -7.67
N ALA A 66 10.24 3.17 -6.35
CA ALA A 66 10.88 2.11 -5.60
C ALA A 66 10.09 0.78 -5.69
N TYR A 67 8.76 0.82 -5.49
CA TYR A 67 7.91 -0.36 -5.66
C TYR A 67 7.93 -0.89 -7.10
N ALA A 68 7.96 -0.02 -8.12
CA ALA A 68 8.09 -0.43 -9.51
C ALA A 68 9.39 -1.20 -9.77
N ARG A 69 10.48 -0.88 -9.07
CA ARG A 69 11.71 -1.66 -9.13
C ARG A 69 11.55 -3.02 -8.44
N ALA A 70 10.89 -3.07 -7.29
CA ALA A 70 10.62 -4.31 -6.57
C ALA A 70 9.75 -5.27 -7.41
N THR A 71 8.65 -4.77 -7.99
CA THR A 71 7.72 -5.55 -8.83
C THR A 71 8.35 -6.01 -10.14
N ALA A 72 9.27 -5.23 -10.71
CA ALA A 72 10.03 -5.64 -11.89
C ALA A 72 11.01 -6.79 -11.60
N LEU A 73 11.60 -6.81 -10.40
CA LEU A 73 12.53 -7.86 -9.98
C LEU A 73 11.80 -9.15 -9.54
N VAL A 74 10.69 -9.00 -8.84
CA VAL A 74 9.88 -10.12 -8.31
C VAL A 74 8.41 -9.86 -8.62
N PRO A 75 7.92 -10.26 -9.82
CA PRO A 75 6.61 -9.88 -10.32
C PRO A 75 5.44 -10.68 -9.73
N ASP A 76 5.69 -11.68 -8.91
CA ASP A 76 4.68 -12.55 -8.29
C ASP A 76 4.26 -12.11 -6.87
N ARG A 77 4.83 -11.05 -6.33
CA ARG A 77 4.50 -10.48 -5.03
C ARG A 77 3.31 -9.50 -5.14
N GLY A 78 2.08 -10.01 -5.03
CA GLY A 78 0.84 -9.21 -5.13
C GLY A 78 0.82 -7.99 -4.21
N GLN A 79 1.33 -8.12 -2.99
CA GLN A 79 1.39 -7.03 -2.01
C GLN A 79 2.21 -5.81 -2.50
N TRP A 80 3.26 -6.03 -3.26
CA TRP A 80 4.08 -4.94 -3.79
C TRP A 80 3.36 -4.20 -4.92
N TRP A 81 2.57 -4.93 -5.73
CA TRP A 81 1.69 -4.32 -6.72
C TRP A 81 0.61 -3.45 -6.07
N ALA A 82 0.01 -3.92 -4.97
CA ALA A 82 -0.95 -3.12 -4.20
C ALA A 82 -0.30 -1.87 -3.59
N ALA A 83 0.91 -1.97 -3.06
CA ALA A 83 1.67 -0.85 -2.52
C ALA A 83 2.10 0.16 -3.61
N GLU A 84 2.51 -0.32 -4.80
CA GLU A 84 2.78 0.53 -5.95
C GLU A 84 1.53 1.30 -6.38
N GLY A 85 0.37 0.62 -6.44
CA GLY A 85 -0.92 1.23 -6.76
C GLY A 85 -1.31 2.34 -5.78
N GLU A 86 -1.14 2.12 -4.49
CA GLU A 86 -1.37 3.12 -3.44
C GLU A 86 -0.45 4.34 -3.61
N ALA A 87 0.84 4.12 -3.81
CA ALA A 87 1.81 5.18 -4.02
C ALA A 87 1.48 6.02 -5.26
N LEU A 88 1.11 5.38 -6.38
CA LEU A 88 0.67 6.05 -7.59
C LEU A 88 -0.61 6.87 -7.37
N ALA A 89 -1.59 6.33 -6.65
CA ALA A 89 -2.82 7.05 -6.33
C ALA A 89 -2.54 8.30 -5.48
N MET A 90 -1.68 8.18 -4.47
CA MET A 90 -1.27 9.32 -3.65
C MET A 90 -0.53 10.38 -4.47
N ALA A 91 0.34 9.98 -5.40
CA ALA A 91 1.05 10.88 -6.31
C ALA A 91 0.08 11.62 -7.27
N GLN A 92 -1.06 11.01 -7.59
CA GLN A 92 -2.10 11.56 -8.46
C GLN A 92 -3.27 12.18 -7.69
N SER A 93 -3.04 12.68 -6.48
CA SER A 93 -4.07 13.32 -5.65
C SER A 93 -5.31 12.45 -5.42
N GLN A 94 -5.09 11.15 -5.17
CA GLN A 94 -6.13 10.12 -4.96
C GLN A 94 -6.96 9.79 -6.20
N ASP A 95 -6.49 10.11 -7.40
CA ASP A 95 -7.05 9.55 -8.63
C ASP A 95 -6.58 8.10 -8.78
N LEU A 96 -7.53 7.16 -8.70
CA LEU A 96 -7.26 5.73 -8.77
C LEU A 96 -7.37 5.18 -10.20
N ARG A 97 -7.75 6.02 -11.17
CA ARG A 97 -7.91 5.61 -12.57
C ARG A 97 -6.56 5.39 -13.25
N GLY A 98 -6.55 4.57 -14.30
CA GLY A 98 -5.35 4.32 -15.09
C GLY A 98 -4.32 3.44 -14.38
N ALA A 99 -3.11 3.97 -14.17
CA ALA A 99 -2.01 3.19 -13.63
C ALA A 99 -2.28 2.61 -12.22
N PRO A 100 -2.82 3.36 -11.24
CA PRO A 100 -3.15 2.79 -9.93
C PRO A 100 -4.11 1.60 -10.03
N SER A 101 -5.22 1.76 -10.79
CA SER A 101 -6.20 0.69 -11.00
C SER A 101 -5.55 -0.56 -11.56
N ALA A 102 -4.72 -0.44 -12.60
CA ALA A 102 -4.02 -1.57 -13.20
C ALA A 102 -3.11 -2.31 -12.19
N ARG A 103 -2.51 -1.60 -11.24
CA ARG A 103 -1.71 -2.21 -10.18
C ARG A 103 -2.56 -3.00 -9.19
N PHE A 104 -3.72 -2.47 -8.79
CA PHE A 104 -4.64 -3.21 -7.91
C PHE A 104 -5.21 -4.44 -8.59
N GLU A 105 -5.56 -4.39 -9.87
CA GLU A 105 -5.99 -5.57 -10.65
C GLU A 105 -4.88 -6.64 -10.69
N ARG A 106 -3.64 -6.23 -10.92
CA ARG A 106 -2.51 -7.17 -10.88
C ARG A 106 -2.33 -7.78 -9.50
N ALA A 107 -2.44 -6.98 -8.45
CA ALA A 107 -2.36 -7.44 -7.06
C ALA A 107 -3.45 -8.48 -6.76
N LEU A 108 -4.71 -8.21 -7.14
CA LEU A 108 -5.83 -9.13 -6.95
C LEU A 108 -5.73 -10.40 -7.78
N THR A 109 -5.09 -10.36 -8.95
CA THR A 109 -4.80 -11.55 -9.74
C THR A 109 -3.83 -12.49 -9.01
N LEU A 110 -2.83 -11.93 -8.32
CA LEU A 110 -1.82 -12.68 -7.59
C LEU A 110 -2.24 -13.05 -6.17
N ALA A 111 -2.96 -12.17 -5.52
CA ALA A 111 -3.46 -12.32 -4.14
C ALA A 111 -4.91 -11.81 -4.05
N PRO A 112 -5.91 -12.65 -4.37
CA PRO A 112 -7.31 -12.25 -4.45
C PRO A 112 -7.91 -11.72 -3.15
N ASP A 113 -7.28 -12.01 -2.01
CA ASP A 113 -7.69 -11.58 -0.67
C ASP A 113 -6.80 -10.49 -0.07
N ASP A 114 -5.92 -9.88 -0.87
CA ASP A 114 -5.09 -8.78 -0.39
C ASP A 114 -5.98 -7.60 0.05
N PRO A 115 -5.93 -7.20 1.33
CA PRO A 115 -6.87 -6.22 1.87
C PRO A 115 -6.68 -4.82 1.26
N LYS A 116 -5.44 -4.43 0.96
CA LYS A 116 -5.13 -3.16 0.33
C LYS A 116 -5.66 -3.12 -1.10
N ALA A 117 -5.42 -4.17 -1.87
CA ALA A 117 -5.91 -4.28 -3.24
C ALA A 117 -7.44 -4.37 -3.31
N LEU A 118 -8.10 -5.06 -2.38
CA LEU A 118 -9.56 -5.09 -2.28
C LEU A 118 -10.13 -3.70 -1.94
N PHE A 119 -9.51 -2.97 -1.02
CA PHE A 119 -9.98 -1.65 -0.62
C PHE A 119 -9.82 -0.62 -1.73
N TYR A 120 -8.59 -0.42 -2.19
CA TYR A 120 -8.31 0.58 -3.24
C TYR A 120 -8.81 0.16 -4.61
N GLY A 121 -8.77 -1.13 -4.94
CA GLY A 121 -9.38 -1.66 -6.16
C GLY A 121 -10.90 -1.49 -6.19
N GLY A 122 -11.57 -1.60 -5.02
CA GLY A 122 -12.98 -1.26 -4.87
C GLY A 122 -13.24 0.22 -5.12
N LEU A 123 -12.44 1.12 -4.53
CA LEU A 123 -12.53 2.56 -4.78
C LEU A 123 -12.27 2.91 -6.26
N ALA A 124 -11.28 2.27 -6.89
CA ALA A 124 -10.96 2.49 -8.30
C ALA A 124 -12.14 2.10 -9.21
N ALA A 125 -12.79 0.98 -8.92
CA ALA A 125 -13.99 0.54 -9.63
C ALA A 125 -15.14 1.55 -9.44
N ALA A 126 -15.36 2.05 -8.21
CA ALA A 126 -16.38 3.06 -7.92
C ALA A 126 -16.08 4.38 -8.66
N GLN A 127 -14.83 4.84 -8.70
CA GLN A 127 -14.45 6.02 -9.48
C GLN A 127 -14.66 5.84 -11.00
N ALA A 128 -14.64 4.61 -11.47
CA ALA A 128 -14.93 4.26 -12.85
C ALA A 128 -16.44 4.06 -13.12
N GLY A 129 -17.30 4.16 -12.09
CA GLY A 129 -18.74 3.90 -12.17
C GLY A 129 -19.12 2.42 -12.12
N ASP A 130 -18.17 1.50 -11.91
CA ASP A 130 -18.43 0.07 -11.75
C ASP A 130 -18.71 -0.25 -10.28
N TYR A 131 -19.90 0.14 -9.84
CA TYR A 131 -20.34 -0.07 -8.45
C TYR A 131 -20.55 -1.55 -8.11
N ALA A 132 -20.83 -2.40 -9.10
CA ALA A 132 -20.97 -3.83 -8.90
C ALA A 132 -19.64 -4.46 -8.46
N THR A 133 -18.58 -4.21 -9.20
CA THR A 133 -17.21 -4.65 -8.85
C THR A 133 -16.73 -4.03 -7.53
N ALA A 134 -16.99 -2.75 -7.33
CA ALA A 134 -16.65 -2.04 -6.08
C ALA A 134 -17.30 -2.73 -4.87
N ALA A 135 -18.61 -2.97 -4.94
CA ALA A 135 -19.37 -3.61 -3.88
C ALA A 135 -18.92 -5.06 -3.64
N ALA A 136 -18.64 -5.82 -4.70
CA ALA A 136 -18.15 -7.20 -4.58
C ALA A 136 -16.81 -7.25 -3.82
N ARG A 137 -15.85 -6.39 -4.17
CA ARG A 137 -14.55 -6.28 -3.49
C ARG A 137 -14.70 -5.88 -2.02
N TRP A 138 -15.52 -4.89 -1.73
CA TRP A 138 -15.72 -4.41 -0.37
C TRP A 138 -16.53 -5.37 0.49
N ARG A 139 -17.48 -6.13 -0.07
CA ARG A 139 -18.16 -7.22 0.64
C ARG A 139 -17.18 -8.32 1.03
N ARG A 140 -16.24 -8.68 0.13
CA ARG A 140 -15.18 -9.65 0.42
C ARG A 140 -14.25 -9.14 1.52
N LEU A 141 -13.83 -7.88 1.45
CA LEU A 141 -13.00 -7.26 2.48
C LEU A 141 -13.71 -7.23 3.84
N LYS A 142 -15.02 -6.97 3.88
CA LYS A 142 -15.85 -6.93 5.10
C LYS A 142 -15.95 -8.29 5.81
N GLN A 143 -15.69 -9.41 5.12
CA GLN A 143 -15.70 -10.74 5.73
C GLN A 143 -14.49 -11.03 6.63
N ARG A 144 -13.52 -10.12 6.68
CA ARG A 144 -12.32 -10.26 7.49
C ARG A 144 -12.58 -9.82 8.93
N ASP A 145 -12.09 -10.62 9.88
CA ASP A 145 -12.21 -10.34 11.32
C ASP A 145 -11.21 -9.28 11.82
N ASP A 146 -10.11 -9.07 11.05
CA ASP A 146 -9.02 -8.16 11.39
C ASP A 146 -9.16 -6.74 10.80
N LEU A 147 -10.37 -6.40 10.32
CA LEU A 147 -10.60 -5.12 9.66
C LEU A 147 -10.66 -3.96 10.67
N PRO A 148 -9.81 -2.91 10.53
CA PRO A 148 -9.87 -1.74 11.40
C PRO A 148 -11.25 -1.07 11.36
N ALA A 149 -11.76 -0.66 12.51
CA ALA A 149 -13.10 -0.06 12.62
C ALA A 149 -13.31 1.16 11.72
N ALA A 150 -12.28 1.97 11.52
CA ALA A 150 -12.33 3.11 10.61
C ALA A 150 -12.56 2.68 9.16
N VAL A 151 -11.85 1.63 8.71
CA VAL A 151 -12.01 1.06 7.36
C VAL A 151 -13.39 0.41 7.20
N ALA A 152 -13.83 -0.35 8.22
CA ALA A 152 -15.17 -0.97 8.22
C ALA A 152 -16.28 0.08 8.07
N LYS A 153 -16.14 1.24 8.72
CA LYS A 153 -17.09 2.36 8.60
C LYS A 153 -17.13 2.93 7.18
N VAL A 154 -15.97 3.16 6.56
CA VAL A 154 -15.89 3.64 5.16
C VAL A 154 -16.56 2.66 4.20
N ILE A 155 -16.25 1.36 4.35
CA ILE A 155 -16.87 0.30 3.53
C ILE A 155 -18.39 0.26 3.72
N ALA A 156 -18.87 0.33 4.96
CA ALA A 156 -20.31 0.30 5.23
C ALA A 156 -21.03 1.50 4.60
N SER A 157 -20.46 2.70 4.69
CA SER A 157 -21.01 3.91 4.09
C SER A 157 -21.06 3.81 2.55
N GLY A 158 -19.96 3.41 1.92
CA GLY A 158 -19.93 3.26 0.45
C GLY A 158 -20.88 2.16 -0.06
N LEU A 159 -20.96 1.02 0.60
CA LEU A 159 -21.92 -0.03 0.25
C LEU A 159 -23.38 0.42 0.41
N ALA A 160 -23.67 1.33 1.35
CA ALA A 160 -25.01 1.89 1.52
C ALA A 160 -25.32 2.91 0.41
N GLU A 161 -24.35 3.74 0.04
CA GLU A 161 -24.46 4.73 -1.04
C GLU A 161 -24.70 4.05 -2.40
N TRP A 162 -23.95 2.97 -2.69
CA TRP A 162 -24.05 2.27 -3.98
C TRP A 162 -25.21 1.27 -4.07
N ARG A 163 -26.00 1.09 -3.02
CA ARG A 163 -27.07 0.09 -2.97
C ARG A 163 -28.06 0.25 -4.14
N GLY A 164 -28.47 1.49 -4.42
CA GLY A 164 -29.42 1.74 -5.51
C GLY A 164 -28.87 1.40 -6.90
N GLU A 165 -27.57 1.56 -7.09
CA GLU A 165 -26.87 1.23 -8.34
C GLU A 165 -26.63 -0.30 -8.48
N VAL A 166 -26.47 -1.01 -7.36
CA VAL A 166 -26.17 -2.45 -7.32
C VAL A 166 -27.43 -3.30 -7.33
N ASP A 167 -28.51 -2.87 -6.67
CA ASP A 167 -29.80 -3.61 -6.62
C ASP A 167 -30.52 -3.61 -7.99
N GLY A 168 -30.14 -2.72 -8.92
CA GLY A 168 -30.60 -2.72 -10.31
C GLY A 168 -29.81 -3.65 -11.25
N LEU A 169 -28.71 -4.22 -10.79
CA LEU A 169 -27.86 -5.13 -11.55
C LEU A 169 -28.08 -6.55 -11.00
N ASP A 170 -28.94 -7.34 -11.67
CA ASP A 170 -29.15 -8.74 -11.35
C ASP A 170 -27.84 -9.52 -11.37
N ALA A 171 -27.53 -10.11 -10.21
CA ALA A 171 -26.53 -11.13 -9.91
C ALA A 171 -25.04 -10.79 -10.14
N PRO A 172 -24.17 -11.16 -9.21
CA PRO A 172 -22.75 -10.87 -9.28
C PRO A 172 -22.17 -11.56 -10.52
N SER A 173 -21.62 -10.76 -11.43
CA SER A 173 -20.64 -11.29 -12.38
C SER A 173 -19.58 -11.99 -11.54
N ALA A 174 -19.55 -13.31 -11.62
CA ALA A 174 -18.66 -14.14 -10.82
C ALA A 174 -17.24 -13.60 -10.97
N LEU A 175 -16.67 -13.12 -9.86
CA LEU A 175 -15.24 -12.94 -9.80
C LEU A 175 -14.61 -14.23 -10.34
N PRO A 176 -13.62 -14.17 -11.25
CA PRO A 176 -12.97 -15.37 -11.71
C PRO A 176 -12.58 -16.20 -10.49
N ALA A 177 -12.94 -17.48 -10.52
CA ALA A 177 -12.63 -18.40 -9.44
C ALA A 177 -11.13 -18.30 -9.15
N PRO A 178 -10.71 -18.25 -7.87
CA PRO A 178 -9.30 -18.23 -7.55
C PRO A 178 -8.64 -19.44 -8.22
N PRO A 179 -7.46 -19.30 -8.81
CA PRO A 179 -6.72 -20.43 -9.32
C PRO A 179 -6.60 -21.46 -8.18
N PRO A 180 -6.65 -22.78 -8.47
CA PRO A 180 -6.57 -23.81 -7.47
C PRO A 180 -5.28 -23.56 -6.63
N PRO A 181 -5.32 -23.79 -5.32
CA PRO A 181 -4.19 -23.49 -4.45
C PRO A 181 -2.97 -24.29 -4.89
N ALA A 182 -2.07 -23.64 -5.59
CA ALA A 182 -0.67 -24.08 -5.59
C ALA A 182 -0.23 -23.91 -4.14
N ALA A 183 0.09 -25.04 -3.51
CA ALA A 183 0.41 -25.22 -2.10
C ALA A 183 0.79 -23.92 -1.37
N ALA A 184 -0.17 -23.37 -0.65
CA ALA A 184 0.02 -22.21 0.18
C ALA A 184 0.93 -22.62 1.35
N GLN A 185 2.19 -22.26 1.27
CA GLN A 185 2.99 -22.10 2.48
C GLN A 185 2.77 -20.68 2.98
N SER A 186 2.01 -20.62 4.05
CA SER A 186 1.79 -19.49 4.90
C SER A 186 3.08 -18.80 5.29
N VAL A 187 3.16 -17.49 5.09
CA VAL A 187 3.70 -16.62 6.14
C VAL A 187 3.00 -15.27 6.02
N LEU A 188 1.86 -15.14 6.65
CA LEU A 188 1.33 -13.85 7.03
C LEU A 188 1.98 -13.48 8.35
N THR A 189 3.15 -12.89 8.31
CA THR A 189 3.72 -12.20 9.46
C THR A 189 3.84 -10.74 9.11
N VAL A 190 2.75 -10.02 9.23
CA VAL A 190 2.80 -8.58 9.43
C VAL A 190 3.37 -8.37 10.84
N ARG A 191 4.67 -8.22 10.95
CA ARG A 191 5.31 -7.66 12.13
C ARG A 191 5.05 -6.17 12.14
N LEU A 192 3.95 -5.76 12.72
CA LEU A 192 3.87 -4.49 13.43
C LEU A 192 4.71 -4.65 14.71
N SER A 193 6.02 -4.54 14.57
CA SER A 193 6.92 -4.25 15.68
C SER A 193 6.97 -2.74 15.84
N LEU A 194 5.97 -2.19 16.46
CA LEU A 194 6.19 -1.01 17.28
C LEU A 194 6.99 -1.51 18.48
N ALA A 195 8.25 -1.13 18.51
CA ALA A 195 9.13 -1.31 19.62
C ALA A 195 8.54 -0.58 20.83
N GLU A 196 8.06 -1.34 21.82
CA GLU A 196 8.16 -0.95 23.21
C GLU A 196 9.52 -1.45 23.71
N THR A 197 10.41 -0.52 23.90
CA THR A 197 11.32 -0.31 25.05
C THR A 197 12.20 0.89 24.75
#